data_5f709eab2913795548dfff6abef9b301
#
_entry.id   5f709eab2913795548dfff6abef9b301
#
_cell.length_a   1.000
_cell.length_b   1.000
_cell.length_c   1.000
_cell.angle_alpha   90.00
_cell.angle_beta   90.00
_cell.angle_gamma   90.00
#
_symmetry.space_group_name_H-M   'P 1'
#
loop_
_entity.id
_entity.type
_entity.pdbx_description
1 polymer ?
#
loop_
_entity_poly.entity_id
_entity_poly.type
_entity_poly.pdbx_seq_one_letter_code
_entity_poly.pdbx_strand_id
1 'polypeptide(L)'
;MDLRFTEEQLMMRDMVRSFANDKIAPFVEEMEKGVFPRDILAQMGELGLMGITVPEQYGGAGMDFTSYIIAINELSRVSAVVGVILSVHTSVGTNPILYFGTEEQKQKYLRPLAEGKKIGAY
;
A
#
# COMPACT_ATOMS: atom_id res chain seq x y z
N MET A 1 -10.42 -6.98 25.46
CA MET A 1 -9.95 -6.58 24.11
C MET A 1 -9.63 -5.09 24.13
N ASP A 2 -8.45 -4.71 23.69
CA ASP A 2 -8.06 -3.31 23.61
C ASP A 2 -8.21 -2.85 22.14
N LEU A 3 -9.07 -1.86 21.91
CA LEU A 3 -9.35 -1.33 20.58
C LEU A 3 -8.56 -0.05 20.26
N ARG A 4 -7.65 0.34 21.16
CA ARG A 4 -6.81 1.52 20.92
C ARG A 4 -5.71 1.19 19.94
N PHE A 5 -5.40 2.15 19.08
CA PHE A 5 -4.28 2.03 18.17
C PHE A 5 -2.96 2.29 18.90
N THR A 6 -1.91 1.61 18.45
CA THR A 6 -0.55 1.87 18.93
C THR A 6 -0.03 3.19 18.35
N GLU A 7 1.09 3.68 18.89
CA GLU A 7 1.73 4.90 18.34
C GLU A 7 2.12 4.73 16.87
N GLU A 8 2.66 3.56 16.51
CA GLU A 8 3.04 3.28 15.12
C GLU A 8 1.83 3.28 14.19
N GLN A 9 0.71 2.72 14.65
CA GLN A 9 -0.54 2.71 13.88
C GLN A 9 -1.08 4.13 13.69
N LEU A 10 -1.02 4.96 14.74
CA LEU A 10 -1.44 6.36 14.65
C LEU A 10 -0.53 7.18 13.74
N MET A 11 0.77 6.93 13.76
CA MET A 11 1.71 7.56 12.84
C MET A 11 1.42 7.18 11.39
N MET A 12 1.11 5.91 11.14
CA MET A 12 0.70 5.45 9.81
C MET A 12 -0.57 6.18 9.37
N ARG A 13 -1.57 6.26 10.23
CA ARG A 13 -2.82 6.98 9.93
C ARG A 13 -2.55 8.43 9.53
N ASP A 14 -1.78 9.14 10.33
CA ASP A 14 -1.53 10.56 10.13
C ASP A 14 -0.71 10.80 8.85
N MET A 15 0.28 9.97 8.60
CA MET A 15 1.09 10.06 7.38
C MET A 15 0.26 9.82 6.13
N VAL A 16 -0.56 8.76 6.13
CA VAL A 16 -1.39 8.42 4.96
C VAL A 16 -2.47 9.48 4.75
N ARG A 17 -3.08 9.96 5.82
CA ARG A 17 -4.10 11.02 5.76
C ARG A 17 -3.52 12.29 5.11
N SER A 18 -2.36 12.73 5.55
CA SER A 18 -1.70 13.91 4.98
C SER A 18 -1.34 13.68 3.52
N PHE A 19 -0.78 12.53 3.18
CA PHE A 19 -0.44 12.18 1.81
C PHE A 19 -1.68 12.19 0.92
N ALA A 20 -2.77 11.57 1.37
CA ALA A 20 -4.01 11.48 0.60
C ALA A 20 -4.60 12.87 0.33
N ASN A 21 -4.63 13.73 1.35
CA ASN A 21 -5.18 15.08 1.22
C ASN A 21 -4.31 15.95 0.32
N ASP A 22 -2.99 15.83 0.41
CA ASP A 22 -2.06 16.72 -0.30
C ASP A 22 -1.79 16.26 -1.73
N LYS A 23 -1.68 14.94 -1.96
CA LYS A 23 -1.20 14.39 -3.24
C LYS A 23 -2.27 13.67 -4.05
N ILE A 24 -3.27 13.09 -3.40
CA ILE A 24 -4.30 12.30 -4.10
C ILE A 24 -5.52 13.16 -4.41
N ALA A 25 -6.01 13.93 -3.44
CA ALA A 25 -7.22 14.73 -3.62
C ALA A 25 -7.21 15.60 -4.89
N PRO A 26 -6.11 16.27 -5.26
CA PRO A 26 -6.08 17.08 -6.50
C PRO A 26 -6.27 16.27 -7.77
N PHE A 27 -6.04 14.95 -7.76
CA PHE A 27 -6.11 14.08 -8.93
C PHE A 27 -7.38 13.24 -9.02
N VAL A 28 -8.30 13.38 -8.08
CA VAL A 28 -9.51 12.53 -8.03
C VAL A 28 -10.33 12.64 -9.32
N GLU A 29 -10.55 13.84 -9.81
CA GLU A 29 -11.32 14.04 -11.05
C GLU A 29 -10.63 13.38 -12.26
N GLU A 30 -9.32 13.49 -12.36
CA GLU A 30 -8.55 12.89 -13.46
C GLU A 30 -8.66 11.36 -13.42
N MET A 31 -8.56 10.77 -12.24
CA MET A 31 -8.70 9.33 -12.08
C MET A 31 -10.11 8.85 -12.47
N GLU A 32 -11.14 9.60 -12.11
CA GLU A 32 -12.52 9.27 -12.48
C GLU A 32 -12.75 9.34 -13.99
N LYS A 33 -11.97 10.13 -14.70
CA LYS A 33 -11.99 10.19 -16.16
C LYS A 33 -11.18 9.07 -16.81
N GLY A 34 -10.58 8.19 -16.03
CA GLY A 34 -9.83 7.03 -16.52
C GLY A 34 -8.32 7.20 -16.56
N VAL A 35 -7.78 8.27 -16.00
CA VAL A 35 -6.33 8.46 -15.92
C VAL A 35 -5.77 7.60 -14.78
N PHE A 36 -4.82 6.71 -15.11
CA PHE A 36 -4.21 5.82 -14.13
C PHE A 36 -3.22 6.60 -13.25
N PRO A 37 -3.30 6.47 -11.91
CA PRO A 37 -2.51 7.30 -10.99
C PRO A 37 -1.08 6.77 -10.82
N ARG A 38 -0.31 6.67 -11.88
CA ARG A 38 1.04 6.07 -11.88
C ARG A 38 2.00 6.80 -10.94
N ASP A 39 2.02 8.13 -10.99
CA ASP A 39 2.94 8.92 -10.16
C ASP A 39 2.57 8.85 -8.68
N ILE A 40 1.27 8.81 -8.37
CA ILE A 40 0.80 8.64 -7.00
C ILE A 40 1.27 7.29 -6.45
N LEU A 41 1.14 6.22 -7.23
CA LEU A 41 1.56 4.89 -6.82
C LEU A 41 3.07 4.81 -6.61
N ALA A 42 3.85 5.49 -7.44
CA ALA A 42 5.31 5.58 -7.28
C ALA A 42 5.65 6.26 -5.95
N GLN A 43 4.99 7.36 -5.62
CA GLN A 43 5.18 8.05 -4.34
C GLN A 43 4.76 7.17 -3.15
N MET A 44 3.68 6.41 -3.30
CA MET A 44 3.28 5.44 -2.27
C MET A 44 4.35 4.37 -2.05
N GLY A 45 5.00 3.92 -3.13
CA GLY A 45 6.12 3.00 -3.03
C GLY A 45 7.28 3.58 -2.23
N GLU A 46 7.63 4.83 -2.48
CA GLU A 46 8.69 5.52 -1.74
C GLU A 46 8.37 5.68 -0.25
N LEU A 47 7.09 5.82 0.09
CA LEU A 47 6.63 5.92 1.47
C LEU A 47 6.49 4.55 2.17
N GLY A 48 6.74 3.46 1.47
CA GLY A 48 6.60 2.12 2.02
C GLY A 48 5.17 1.58 2.01
N LEU A 49 4.23 2.29 1.39
CA LEU A 49 2.80 1.90 1.41
C LEU A 49 2.49 0.70 0.53
N MET A 50 3.36 0.37 -0.43
CA MET A 50 3.15 -0.78 -1.30
C MET A 50 3.62 -2.11 -0.69
N GLY A 51 4.28 -2.06 0.47
CA GLY A 51 4.78 -3.24 1.16
C GLY A 51 4.61 -3.18 2.66
N ILE A 52 3.49 -2.66 3.16
CA ILE A 52 3.26 -2.43 4.59
C ILE A 52 3.49 -3.70 5.42
N THR A 53 2.92 -4.82 5.00
CA THR A 53 2.98 -6.09 5.74
C THR A 53 4.09 -7.02 5.26
N VAL A 54 4.86 -6.62 4.27
CA VAL A 54 5.99 -7.41 3.76
C VAL A 54 7.18 -7.21 4.69
N PRO A 55 7.88 -8.29 5.08
CA PRO A 55 9.08 -8.17 5.93
C PRO A 55 10.16 -7.29 5.31
N GLU A 56 10.92 -6.62 6.15
CA GLU A 56 11.99 -5.72 5.71
C GLU A 56 13.05 -6.43 4.85
N GLN A 57 13.30 -7.71 5.10
CA GLN A 57 14.23 -8.50 4.30
C GLN A 57 13.84 -8.59 2.83
N TYR A 58 12.59 -8.35 2.50
CA TYR A 58 12.08 -8.33 1.12
C TYR A 58 11.73 -6.91 0.64
N GLY A 59 12.21 -5.90 1.35
CA GLY A 59 11.99 -4.51 0.96
C GLY A 59 10.70 -3.89 1.45
N GLY A 60 9.97 -4.58 2.34
CA GLY A 60 8.73 -4.09 2.92
C GLY A 60 8.94 -3.26 4.18
N ALA A 61 7.84 -2.75 4.74
CA ALA A 61 7.86 -1.95 5.96
C ALA A 61 7.80 -2.80 7.24
N GLY A 62 7.43 -4.08 7.15
CA GLY A 62 7.38 -4.97 8.29
C GLY A 62 6.36 -4.60 9.35
N MET A 63 5.29 -3.90 8.96
CA MET A 63 4.24 -3.47 9.88
C MET A 63 3.10 -4.49 9.97
N ASP A 64 2.18 -4.27 10.89
CA ASP A 64 1.10 -5.21 11.11
C ASP A 64 -0.08 -5.02 10.14
N PHE A 65 -1.00 -5.99 10.16
CA PHE A 65 -2.17 -5.97 9.29
C PHE A 65 -3.10 -4.79 9.61
N THR A 66 -3.21 -4.41 10.88
CA THR A 66 -4.02 -3.27 11.28
C THR A 66 -3.51 -1.97 10.63
N SER A 67 -2.19 -1.78 10.57
CA SER A 67 -1.59 -0.63 9.89
C SER A 67 -1.96 -0.60 8.41
N TYR A 68 -1.97 -1.76 7.75
CA TYR A 68 -2.40 -1.89 6.37
C TYR A 68 -3.87 -1.48 6.19
N ILE A 69 -4.75 -1.93 7.06
CA ILE A 69 -6.18 -1.58 6.99
C ILE A 69 -6.38 -0.08 7.26
N ILE A 70 -5.62 0.50 8.17
CA ILE A 70 -5.65 1.95 8.41
C ILE A 70 -5.27 2.71 7.14
N ALA A 71 -4.21 2.28 6.45
CA ALA A 71 -3.79 2.90 5.21
C ALA A 71 -4.90 2.82 4.14
N ILE A 72 -5.51 1.64 3.95
CA ILE A 72 -6.62 1.45 3.02
C ILE A 72 -7.77 2.42 3.36
N ASN A 73 -8.12 2.50 4.62
CA ASN A 73 -9.21 3.36 5.08
C ASN A 73 -8.95 4.83 4.77
N GLU A 74 -7.76 5.32 5.10
CA GLU A 74 -7.41 6.72 4.87
C GLU A 74 -7.30 7.07 3.38
N LEU A 75 -6.74 6.19 2.56
CA LEU A 75 -6.70 6.38 1.13
C LEU A 75 -8.10 6.39 0.51
N SER A 76 -8.94 5.45 0.94
CA SER A 76 -10.29 5.29 0.39
C SER A 76 -11.21 6.44 0.74
N ARG A 77 -10.96 7.14 1.84
CA ARG A 77 -11.72 8.36 2.19
C ARG A 77 -11.55 9.45 1.15
N VAL A 78 -10.41 9.49 0.47
CA VAL A 78 -10.10 10.49 -0.55
C VAL A 78 -10.36 9.92 -1.94
N SER A 79 -9.94 8.69 -2.22
CA SER A 79 -10.07 8.04 -3.52
C SER A 79 -10.30 6.54 -3.38
N ALA A 80 -11.48 6.09 -3.78
CA ALA A 80 -11.76 4.66 -3.85
C ALA A 80 -10.84 3.97 -4.87
N VAL A 81 -10.46 4.65 -5.93
CA VAL A 81 -9.54 4.11 -6.95
C VAL A 81 -8.21 3.71 -6.32
N VAL A 82 -7.56 4.63 -5.60
CA VAL A 82 -6.28 4.37 -4.96
C VAL A 82 -6.41 3.32 -3.86
N GLY A 83 -7.48 3.38 -3.08
CA GLY A 83 -7.74 2.38 -2.04
C GLY A 83 -7.87 0.97 -2.61
N VAL A 84 -8.61 0.80 -3.69
CA VAL A 84 -8.77 -0.49 -4.36
C VAL A 84 -7.44 -0.97 -4.96
N ILE A 85 -6.68 -0.09 -5.59
CA ILE A 85 -5.39 -0.47 -6.17
C ILE A 85 -4.46 -1.03 -5.08
N LEU A 86 -4.34 -0.36 -3.94
CA LEU A 86 -3.50 -0.86 -2.84
C LEU A 86 -4.06 -2.16 -2.28
N SER A 87 -5.37 -2.25 -2.11
CA SER A 87 -6.01 -3.47 -1.60
C SER A 87 -5.71 -4.68 -2.48
N VAL A 88 -5.88 -4.56 -3.79
CA VAL A 88 -5.62 -5.64 -4.74
C VAL A 88 -4.12 -5.94 -4.83
N HIS A 89 -3.29 -4.91 -4.91
CA HIS A 89 -1.83 -5.06 -4.95
C HIS A 89 -1.32 -5.91 -3.78
N THR A 90 -1.82 -5.66 -2.59
CA THR A 90 -1.37 -6.37 -1.39
C THR A 90 -2.02 -7.73 -1.24
N SER A 91 -3.34 -7.82 -1.35
CA SER A 91 -4.08 -9.04 -1.01
C SER A 91 -3.92 -10.14 -2.04
N VAL A 92 -4.03 -9.83 -3.33
CA VAL A 92 -3.98 -10.86 -4.38
C VAL A 92 -2.69 -10.83 -5.21
N GLY A 93 -2.01 -9.70 -5.26
CA GLY A 93 -0.75 -9.59 -5.99
C GLY A 93 0.46 -9.98 -5.16
N THR A 94 0.56 -9.48 -3.95
CA THR A 94 1.77 -9.57 -3.11
C THR A 94 1.71 -10.73 -2.11
N ASN A 95 0.61 -10.85 -1.35
CA ASN A 95 0.50 -11.83 -0.28
C ASN A 95 0.62 -13.30 -0.72
N PRO A 96 0.08 -13.74 -1.86
CA PRO A 96 0.28 -15.12 -2.29
C PRO A 96 1.75 -15.48 -2.47
N ILE A 97 2.56 -14.55 -2.97
CA ILE A 97 3.99 -14.78 -3.13
C ILE A 97 4.66 -14.81 -1.76
N LEU A 98 4.28 -13.91 -0.86
CA LEU A 98 4.82 -13.87 0.50
C LEU A 98 4.55 -15.18 1.24
N TYR A 99 3.34 -15.71 1.17
CA TYR A 99 2.94 -16.88 1.95
C TYR A 99 3.31 -18.21 1.31
N PHE A 100 3.34 -18.30 0.00
CA PHE A 100 3.48 -19.56 -0.72
C PHE A 100 4.65 -19.62 -1.68
N GLY A 101 5.35 -18.51 -1.90
CA GLY A 101 6.47 -18.47 -2.82
C GLY A 101 7.73 -19.11 -2.25
N THR A 102 8.59 -19.60 -3.14
CA THR A 102 9.95 -20.03 -2.76
C THR A 102 10.81 -18.79 -2.47
N GLU A 103 11.96 -19.00 -1.83
CA GLU A 103 12.88 -17.89 -1.56
C GLU A 103 13.30 -17.18 -2.85
N GLU A 104 13.56 -17.95 -3.90
CA GLU A 104 13.92 -17.40 -5.21
C GLU A 104 12.79 -16.53 -5.78
N GLN A 105 11.54 -17.03 -5.72
CA GLN A 105 10.37 -16.29 -6.18
C GLN A 105 10.16 -15.01 -5.37
N LYS A 106 10.37 -15.05 -4.06
CA LYS A 106 10.25 -13.87 -3.21
C LYS A 106 11.28 -12.81 -3.57
N GLN A 107 12.51 -13.19 -3.81
CA GLN A 107 13.54 -12.22 -4.21
C GLN A 107 13.24 -11.62 -5.59
N LYS A 108 12.73 -12.43 -6.50
CA LYS A 108 12.47 -12.00 -7.88
C LYS A 108 11.19 -11.18 -8.03
N TYR A 109 10.11 -11.56 -7.32
CA TYR A 109 8.79 -10.99 -7.52
C TYR A 109 8.29 -10.18 -6.32
N LEU A 110 8.50 -10.66 -5.10
CA LEU A 110 7.98 -10.01 -3.91
C LEU A 110 8.67 -8.67 -3.66
N ARG A 111 9.98 -8.62 -3.79
CA ARG A 111 10.74 -7.39 -3.55
C ARG A 111 10.31 -6.23 -4.45
N PRO A 112 10.22 -6.39 -5.78
CA PRO A 112 9.74 -5.28 -6.62
C PRO A 112 8.31 -4.84 -6.30
N LEU A 113 7.43 -5.77 -5.88
CA LEU A 113 6.08 -5.43 -5.46
C LEU A 113 6.09 -4.63 -4.16
N ALA A 114 6.85 -5.07 -3.17
CA ALA A 114 6.95 -4.39 -1.88
C ALA A 114 7.54 -2.99 -2.01
N GLU A 115 8.47 -2.79 -2.92
CA GLU A 115 9.10 -1.50 -3.16
C GLU A 115 8.25 -0.59 -4.06
N GLY A 116 7.17 -1.09 -4.61
CA GLY A 116 6.29 -0.30 -5.49
C GLY A 116 6.81 -0.13 -6.91
N LYS A 117 7.82 -0.89 -7.30
CA LYS A 117 8.36 -0.87 -8.67
C LYS A 117 7.49 -1.62 -9.67
N LYS A 118 6.70 -2.55 -9.16
CA LYS A 118 5.71 -3.30 -9.91
C LYS A 118 4.39 -3.26 -9.17
N ILE A 119 3.30 -3.31 -9.91
CA ILE A 119 1.96 -3.27 -9.34
C ILE A 119 1.33 -4.64 -9.50
N GLY A 120 0.88 -5.22 -8.38
CA GLY A 120 0.20 -6.50 -8.39
C GLY A 120 -1.24 -6.36 -8.84
N ALA A 121 -1.71 -7.32 -9.62
CA ALA A 121 -3.06 -7.38 -10.13
C ALA A 121 -3.49 -8.84 -10.26
N TYR A 122 -4.80 -9.03 -10.45
CA TYR A 122 -5.39 -10.36 -10.62
C TYR A 122 -6.41 -10.35 -11.76
#